data_616064e68a8680102eb56c623628cb00
#
_entry.id   616064e68a8680102eb56c623628cb00
#
_cell.length_a   1.000
_cell.length_b   1.000
_cell.length_c   1.000
_cell.angle_alpha   90.00
_cell.angle_beta   90.00
_cell.angle_gamma   90.00
#
_symmetry.space_group_name_H-M   'P 1'
#
loop_
_entity.id
_entity.type
_entity.pdbx_description
1 polymer ?
#
loop_
_entity_poly.entity_id
_entity_poly.type
_entity_poly.pdbx_seq_one_letter_code
_entity_poly.pdbx_strand_id
1 'polypeptide(L)'
;PLSIISVPVWIAEMIDNGFSSFYINDDGLRKYYCCVEKNYVNVSQGALNLTFLDLKRSNQLVKKNWSASIYDLGDEVAGIELHSILKADLNPIDGSIMETVKESLSWVENNNYKGLVISSDSVNFSAGANLNLILNATYKKDYDSIEMISKFMQDICQEIRFAPFPVVAAPFGLVLGG
;
A
#
# COMPACT_ATOMS: atom_id res chain seq x y z
N PRO A 1 1.67 -4.80 47.51
CA PRO A 1 0.76 -5.81 47.06
C PRO A 1 0.42 -5.52 45.60
N LEU A 2 0.86 -6.39 44.69
CA LEU A 2 0.44 -6.36 43.31
C LEU A 2 -1.07 -6.68 43.32
N SER A 3 -1.90 -5.74 42.92
CA SER A 3 -3.32 -5.99 42.68
C SER A 3 -3.40 -7.03 41.57
N ILE A 4 -3.95 -8.20 41.89
CA ILE A 4 -4.26 -9.24 40.91
C ILE A 4 -5.33 -8.62 40.00
N ILE A 5 -4.94 -8.23 38.80
CA ILE A 5 -5.87 -7.80 37.76
C ILE A 5 -6.63 -9.06 37.35
N SER A 6 -7.90 -9.17 37.76
CA SER A 6 -8.75 -10.28 37.35
C SER A 6 -9.10 -10.12 35.86
N VAL A 7 -9.03 -11.21 35.09
CA VAL A 7 -9.50 -11.23 33.72
C VAL A 7 -11.00 -10.92 33.70
N PRO A 8 -11.45 -9.98 32.87
CA PRO A 8 -12.88 -9.69 32.73
C PRO A 8 -13.69 -10.95 32.38
N VAL A 9 -14.87 -11.09 32.96
CA VAL A 9 -15.72 -12.29 32.80
C VAL A 9 -16.02 -12.60 31.34
N TRP A 10 -16.27 -11.57 30.53
CA TRP A 10 -16.56 -11.74 29.11
C TRP A 10 -15.38 -12.32 28.28
N ILE A 11 -14.12 -12.09 28.73
CA ILE A 11 -12.94 -12.69 28.09
C ILE A 11 -12.87 -14.19 28.44
N ALA A 12 -13.14 -14.57 29.68
CA ALA A 12 -13.20 -15.96 30.06
C ALA A 12 -14.31 -16.69 29.28
N GLU A 13 -15.50 -16.11 29.21
CA GLU A 13 -16.62 -16.64 28.40
C GLU A 13 -16.26 -16.76 26.91
N MET A 14 -15.54 -15.78 26.35
CA MET A 14 -15.07 -15.83 24.97
C MET A 14 -14.20 -17.06 24.72
N ILE A 15 -13.22 -17.31 25.60
CA ILE A 15 -12.29 -18.44 25.50
C ILE A 15 -13.04 -19.77 25.68
N ASP A 16 -13.91 -19.87 26.67
CA ASP A 16 -14.69 -21.08 26.97
C ASP A 16 -15.62 -21.48 25.82
N ASN A 17 -16.11 -20.47 25.04
CA ASN A 17 -16.90 -20.69 23.83
C ASN A 17 -16.06 -20.95 22.58
N GLY A 18 -14.74 -21.12 22.72
CA GLY A 18 -13.84 -21.48 21.64
C GLY A 18 -13.34 -20.32 20.76
N PHE A 19 -13.60 -19.08 21.15
CA PHE A 19 -13.08 -17.91 20.47
C PHE A 19 -11.69 -17.55 21.00
N SER A 20 -10.65 -17.68 20.17
CA SER A 20 -9.24 -17.51 20.57
C SER A 20 -8.64 -16.15 20.27
N SER A 21 -9.37 -15.26 19.60
CA SER A 21 -8.86 -13.96 19.14
C SER A 21 -9.93 -12.87 19.20
N PHE A 22 -9.53 -11.66 19.56
CA PHE A 22 -10.46 -10.51 19.53
C PHE A 22 -10.84 -10.06 18.12
N TYR A 23 -9.96 -10.33 17.15
CA TYR A 23 -10.19 -10.02 15.75
C TYR A 23 -9.86 -11.22 14.88
N ILE A 24 -10.69 -11.46 13.89
CA ILE A 24 -10.44 -12.43 12.82
C ILE A 24 -10.62 -11.77 11.46
N ASN A 25 -10.07 -12.40 10.44
CA ASN A 25 -10.40 -12.12 9.05
C ASN A 25 -11.10 -13.33 8.49
N ASP A 26 -12.28 -13.11 7.98
CA ASP A 26 -13.13 -14.15 7.42
C ASP A 26 -13.73 -13.61 6.11
N ASP A 27 -13.45 -14.31 5.03
CA ASP A 27 -13.89 -13.98 3.67
C ASP A 27 -13.53 -12.54 3.24
N GLY A 28 -12.29 -12.11 3.58
CA GLY A 28 -11.79 -10.74 3.30
C GLY A 28 -12.33 -9.65 4.23
N LEU A 29 -13.27 -9.98 5.10
CA LEU A 29 -13.84 -9.04 6.07
C LEU A 29 -13.16 -9.16 7.43
N ARG A 30 -12.83 -8.03 8.02
CA ARG A 30 -12.35 -7.97 9.40
C ARG A 30 -13.54 -8.02 10.36
N LYS A 31 -13.51 -8.97 11.28
CA LYS A 31 -14.52 -9.12 12.33
C LYS A 31 -13.90 -8.94 13.71
N TYR A 32 -14.68 -8.43 14.66
CA TYR A 32 -14.29 -8.37 16.07
C TYR A 32 -15.26 -9.21 16.91
N TYR A 33 -14.75 -9.74 18.02
CA TYR A 33 -15.60 -10.44 18.99
C TYR A 33 -16.49 -9.42 19.73
N CYS A 34 -17.79 -9.53 19.54
CA CYS A 34 -18.77 -8.72 20.25
C CYS A 34 -19.20 -9.45 21.55
N CYS A 35 -18.88 -8.89 22.69
CA CYS A 35 -19.22 -9.48 23.99
C CYS A 35 -20.75 -9.49 24.27
N VAL A 36 -21.52 -8.67 23.56
CA VAL A 36 -23.00 -8.63 23.67
C VAL A 36 -23.61 -9.76 22.84
N GLU A 37 -23.18 -9.91 21.60
CA GLU A 37 -23.68 -10.96 20.69
C GLU A 37 -23.00 -12.31 20.93
N LYS A 38 -21.95 -12.35 21.73
CA LYS A 38 -21.10 -13.54 22.01
C LYS A 38 -20.62 -14.23 20.73
N ASN A 39 -20.36 -13.44 19.70
CA ASN A 39 -19.93 -13.93 18.38
C ASN A 39 -19.09 -12.87 17.67
N TYR A 40 -18.47 -13.27 16.53
CA TYR A 40 -17.79 -12.32 15.66
C TYR A 40 -18.77 -11.50 14.84
N VAL A 41 -18.61 -10.20 14.90
CA VAL A 41 -19.40 -9.20 14.16
C VAL A 41 -18.47 -8.47 13.19
N ASN A 42 -18.94 -8.16 12.00
CA ASN A 42 -18.17 -7.38 11.05
C ASN A 42 -17.78 -6.04 11.66
N VAL A 43 -16.49 -5.69 11.59
CA VAL A 43 -16.08 -4.30 11.83
C VAL A 43 -16.80 -3.48 10.77
N SER A 44 -17.68 -2.56 11.21
CA SER A 44 -18.30 -1.62 10.28
C SER A 44 -17.19 -0.77 9.69
N GLN A 45 -16.68 -1.19 8.55
CA GLN A 45 -15.87 -0.31 7.73
C GLN A 45 -16.83 0.79 7.30
N GLY A 46 -16.59 2.01 7.80
CA GLY A 46 -17.17 3.15 7.12
C GLY A 46 -16.79 2.99 5.65
N ALA A 47 -17.72 3.13 4.74
CA ALA A 47 -17.58 2.84 3.29
C ALA A 47 -16.43 3.60 2.59
N LEU A 48 -15.49 4.17 3.32
CA LEU A 48 -14.45 5.08 2.89
C LEU A 48 -13.01 4.66 3.30
N ASN A 49 -12.83 3.55 4.00
CA ASN A 49 -11.47 3.17 4.50
C ASN A 49 -11.01 1.85 3.87
N LEU A 50 -10.76 1.85 2.57
CA LEU A 50 -10.08 0.76 1.89
C LEU A 50 -8.57 0.86 2.16
N THR A 51 -7.95 -0.19 2.73
CA THR A 51 -6.51 -0.29 2.91
C THR A 51 -5.90 -1.34 1.98
N PHE A 52 -4.63 -1.19 1.61
CA PHE A 52 -3.95 -2.22 0.84
C PHE A 52 -3.81 -3.53 1.61
N LEU A 53 -3.79 -3.46 2.95
CA LEU A 53 -3.80 -4.66 3.78
C LEU A 53 -5.10 -5.46 3.60
N ASP A 54 -6.25 -4.79 3.48
CA ASP A 54 -7.54 -5.45 3.23
C ASP A 54 -7.58 -6.06 1.82
N LEU A 55 -7.03 -5.37 0.83
CA LEU A 55 -6.88 -5.89 -0.54
C LEU A 55 -5.98 -7.12 -0.63
N LYS A 56 -4.88 -7.15 0.15
CA LYS A 56 -4.03 -8.35 0.29
C LYS A 56 -4.82 -9.54 0.83
N ARG A 57 -5.67 -9.31 1.83
CA ARG A 57 -6.48 -10.34 2.48
C ARG A 57 -7.60 -10.87 1.60
N SER A 58 -8.17 -10.00 0.77
CA SER A 58 -9.24 -10.36 -0.18
C SER A 58 -8.73 -10.85 -1.53
N ASN A 59 -7.41 -11.11 -1.64
CA ASN A 59 -6.76 -11.65 -2.84
C ASN A 59 -6.93 -10.77 -4.10
N GLN A 60 -6.95 -9.46 -3.92
CA GLN A 60 -7.07 -8.46 -4.99
C GLN A 60 -5.72 -8.05 -5.60
N LEU A 61 -4.65 -8.77 -5.27
CA LEU A 61 -3.32 -8.53 -5.80
C LEU A 61 -3.24 -8.92 -7.28
N VAL A 62 -2.90 -7.96 -8.14
CA VAL A 62 -2.68 -8.16 -9.58
C VAL A 62 -1.23 -8.51 -9.88
N LYS A 63 -0.32 -7.68 -9.39
CA LYS A 63 1.13 -7.84 -9.60
C LYS A 63 1.91 -7.26 -8.42
N LYS A 64 3.09 -7.79 -8.19
CA LYS A 64 3.97 -7.35 -7.10
C LYS A 64 5.43 -7.45 -7.51
N ASN A 65 6.23 -6.46 -7.11
CA ASN A 65 7.68 -6.57 -7.07
C ASN A 65 8.23 -6.24 -5.66
N TRP A 66 9.52 -5.94 -5.56
CA TRP A 66 10.17 -5.69 -4.27
C TRP A 66 9.71 -4.41 -3.56
N SER A 67 9.29 -3.39 -4.31
CA SER A 67 9.02 -2.06 -3.77
C SER A 67 7.64 -1.51 -4.09
N ALA A 68 6.84 -2.21 -4.89
CA ALA A 68 5.48 -1.79 -5.22
C ALA A 68 4.58 -2.98 -5.59
N SER A 69 3.28 -2.78 -5.47
CA SER A 69 2.25 -3.76 -5.83
C SER A 69 1.08 -3.10 -6.53
N ILE A 70 0.47 -3.80 -7.48
CA ILE A 70 -0.75 -3.37 -8.19
C ILE A 70 -1.92 -4.19 -7.65
N TYR A 71 -3.01 -3.53 -7.32
CA TYR A 71 -4.25 -4.12 -6.82
C TYR A 71 -5.45 -3.70 -7.66
N ASP A 72 -6.45 -4.56 -7.68
CA ASP A 72 -7.81 -4.19 -8.05
C ASP A 72 -8.51 -3.56 -6.83
N LEU A 73 -8.94 -2.29 -6.94
CA LEU A 73 -9.67 -1.59 -5.88
C LEU A 73 -11.18 -1.82 -5.98
N GLY A 74 -11.65 -2.49 -7.03
CA GLY A 74 -13.05 -2.57 -7.41
C GLY A 74 -13.47 -1.41 -8.33
N ASP A 75 -14.69 -1.47 -8.84
CA ASP A 75 -15.30 -0.44 -9.71
C ASP A 75 -14.43 -0.06 -10.93
N GLU A 76 -13.62 -1.00 -11.42
CA GLU A 76 -12.68 -0.80 -12.54
C GLU A 76 -11.60 0.26 -12.23
N VAL A 77 -11.19 0.38 -10.96
CA VAL A 77 -10.11 1.24 -10.49
C VAL A 77 -8.93 0.39 -10.03
N ALA A 78 -7.74 0.68 -10.52
CA ALA A 78 -6.51 0.05 -10.05
C ALA A 78 -5.85 0.88 -8.95
N GLY A 79 -5.11 0.22 -8.07
CA GLY A 79 -4.29 0.85 -7.03
C GLY A 79 -2.84 0.43 -7.10
N ILE A 80 -1.92 1.37 -6.89
CA ILE A 80 -0.51 1.08 -6.63
C ILE A 80 -0.22 1.35 -5.17
N GLU A 81 0.27 0.32 -4.46
CA GLU A 81 0.87 0.46 -3.15
C GLU A 81 2.38 0.62 -3.28
N LEU A 82 2.91 1.71 -2.74
CA LEU A 82 4.35 1.90 -2.58
C LEU A 82 4.78 1.29 -1.23
N HIS A 83 5.76 0.38 -1.26
CA HIS A 83 6.28 -0.31 -0.07
C HIS A 83 7.76 -0.61 -0.20
N SER A 84 8.57 0.42 -0.47
CA SER A 84 9.99 0.30 -0.78
C SER A 84 10.75 -0.64 0.16
N ILE A 85 11.43 -1.62 -0.40
CA ILE A 85 12.28 -2.56 0.35
C ILE A 85 13.50 -1.87 0.98
N LEU A 86 13.91 -0.71 0.45
CA LEU A 86 15.11 -0.02 0.93
C LEU A 86 14.87 0.57 2.33
N LYS A 87 13.73 1.21 2.55
CA LYS A 87 13.33 1.76 3.84
C LYS A 87 11.81 1.98 3.88
N ALA A 88 11.09 1.05 4.48
CA ALA A 88 9.63 1.01 4.44
C ALA A 88 8.95 2.24 5.05
N ASP A 89 9.53 2.85 6.09
CA ASP A 89 8.99 4.04 6.77
C ASP A 89 9.19 5.34 5.98
N LEU A 90 10.17 5.41 5.09
CA LEU A 90 10.46 6.56 4.24
C LEU A 90 9.98 6.41 2.81
N ASN A 91 9.81 5.19 2.34
CA ASN A 91 9.33 4.86 1.01
C ASN A 91 10.10 5.60 -0.11
N PRO A 92 11.46 5.51 -0.15
CA PRO A 92 12.20 6.15 -1.21
C PRO A 92 11.84 5.55 -2.57
N ILE A 93 11.68 6.41 -3.57
CA ILE A 93 11.41 5.99 -4.95
C ILE A 93 12.66 5.34 -5.53
N ASP A 94 12.54 4.07 -5.90
CA ASP A 94 13.55 3.27 -6.56
C ASP A 94 13.10 2.83 -7.96
N GLY A 95 14.00 2.13 -8.69
CA GLY A 95 13.71 1.62 -10.03
C GLY A 95 12.51 0.69 -10.07
N SER A 96 12.31 -0.14 -9.04
CA SER A 96 11.19 -1.08 -8.95
C SER A 96 9.84 -0.37 -8.81
N ILE A 97 9.79 0.72 -8.03
CA ILE A 97 8.58 1.58 -7.96
C ILE A 97 8.30 2.18 -9.34
N MET A 98 9.32 2.76 -9.98
CA MET A 98 9.16 3.41 -11.28
C MET A 98 8.70 2.44 -12.35
N GLU A 99 9.27 1.23 -12.40
CA GLU A 99 8.85 0.16 -13.31
C GLU A 99 7.38 -0.23 -13.05
N THR A 100 6.98 -0.40 -11.78
CA THR A 100 5.59 -0.75 -11.44
C THR A 100 4.62 0.34 -11.86
N VAL A 101 4.96 1.62 -11.66
CA VAL A 101 4.12 2.72 -12.11
C VAL A 101 3.92 2.67 -13.63
N LYS A 102 5.00 2.51 -14.38
CA LYS A 102 4.94 2.38 -15.85
C LYS A 102 4.10 1.18 -16.30
N GLU A 103 4.32 0.02 -15.69
CA GLU A 103 3.56 -1.19 -15.99
C GLU A 103 2.08 -1.04 -15.65
N SER A 104 1.75 -0.34 -14.55
CA SER A 104 0.36 -0.14 -14.14
C SER A 104 -0.43 0.73 -15.13
N LEU A 105 0.20 1.74 -15.73
CA LEU A 105 -0.43 2.56 -16.76
C LEU A 105 -0.86 1.69 -17.95
N SER A 106 0.06 0.86 -18.46
CA SER A 106 -0.23 -0.08 -19.53
C SER A 106 -1.26 -1.14 -19.12
N TRP A 107 -1.21 -1.61 -17.87
CA TRP A 107 -2.14 -2.62 -17.38
C TRP A 107 -3.57 -2.07 -17.28
N VAL A 108 -3.75 -0.84 -16.78
CA VAL A 108 -5.05 -0.14 -16.69
C VAL A 108 -5.68 -0.02 -18.08
N GLU A 109 -4.91 0.42 -19.07
CA GLU A 109 -5.39 0.58 -20.45
C GLU A 109 -5.77 -0.77 -21.07
N ASN A 110 -4.90 -1.76 -20.98
CA ASN A 110 -5.11 -3.09 -21.59
C ASN A 110 -6.27 -3.89 -20.95
N ASN A 111 -6.63 -3.58 -19.71
CA ASN A 111 -7.73 -4.25 -19.00
C ASN A 111 -9.00 -3.41 -18.90
N ASN A 112 -9.07 -2.27 -19.60
CA ASN A 112 -10.21 -1.36 -19.63
C ASN A 112 -10.61 -0.83 -18.25
N TYR A 113 -9.63 -0.62 -17.36
CA TYR A 113 -9.86 0.05 -16.09
C TYR A 113 -10.07 1.57 -16.31
N LYS A 114 -10.82 2.20 -15.42
CA LYS A 114 -11.25 3.59 -15.55
C LYS A 114 -10.32 4.60 -14.88
N GLY A 115 -9.40 4.13 -14.04
CA GLY A 115 -8.50 5.01 -13.30
C GLY A 115 -7.44 4.27 -12.50
N LEU A 116 -6.48 5.04 -11.99
CA LEU A 116 -5.36 4.56 -11.20
C LEU A 116 -5.19 5.42 -9.95
N VAL A 117 -5.02 4.79 -8.79
CA VAL A 117 -4.70 5.46 -7.52
C VAL A 117 -3.29 5.05 -7.09
N ILE A 118 -2.46 6.01 -6.72
CA ILE A 118 -1.11 5.78 -6.18
C ILE A 118 -1.12 6.16 -4.71
N SER A 119 -0.83 5.21 -3.83
CA SER A 119 -0.82 5.41 -2.38
C SER A 119 0.12 4.42 -1.66
N SER A 120 0.06 4.36 -0.35
CA SER A 120 0.83 3.45 0.49
C SER A 120 0.07 3.17 1.80
N ASP A 121 0.33 2.04 2.44
CA ASP A 121 -0.07 1.77 3.84
C ASP A 121 1.10 2.02 4.82
N SER A 122 2.20 2.62 4.37
CA SER A 122 3.35 2.98 5.20
C SER A 122 3.05 4.18 6.11
N VAL A 123 4.03 4.61 6.92
CA VAL A 123 3.95 5.82 7.74
C VAL A 123 4.01 7.09 6.89
N ASN A 124 4.73 7.02 5.76
CA ASN A 124 4.93 8.14 4.83
C ASN A 124 4.63 7.71 3.40
N PHE A 125 4.15 8.64 2.59
CA PHE A 125 3.91 8.40 1.18
C PHE A 125 5.23 8.15 0.44
N SER A 126 6.16 9.11 0.48
CA SER A 126 7.52 8.96 -0.05
C SER A 126 8.45 10.07 0.42
N ALA A 127 9.70 9.72 0.72
CA ALA A 127 10.79 10.67 0.95
C ALA A 127 11.50 11.10 -0.35
N GLY A 128 10.95 10.77 -1.51
CA GLY A 128 11.52 11.13 -2.81
C GLY A 128 12.54 10.13 -3.35
N ALA A 129 13.34 10.57 -4.30
CA ALA A 129 14.29 9.71 -5.00
C ALA A 129 15.34 9.09 -4.07
N ASN A 130 15.80 7.88 -4.39
CA ASN A 130 16.92 7.24 -3.71
C ASN A 130 18.25 7.97 -4.04
N LEU A 131 18.63 8.92 -3.20
CA LEU A 131 19.83 9.74 -3.37
C LEU A 131 21.13 8.91 -3.39
N ASN A 132 21.15 7.70 -2.81
CA ASN A 132 22.35 6.86 -2.82
C ASN A 132 22.74 6.44 -4.24
N LEU A 133 21.78 6.26 -5.13
CA LEU A 133 22.06 5.95 -6.54
C LEU A 133 22.80 7.13 -7.21
N ILE A 134 22.31 8.34 -7.01
CA ILE A 134 22.89 9.57 -7.57
C ILE A 134 24.29 9.81 -6.98
N LEU A 135 24.45 9.66 -5.65
CA LEU A 135 25.74 9.83 -4.98
C LEU A 135 26.76 8.82 -5.52
N ASN A 136 26.41 7.54 -5.63
CA ASN A 136 27.32 6.52 -6.13
C ASN A 136 27.73 6.77 -7.60
N ALA A 137 26.82 7.20 -8.44
CA ALA A 137 27.12 7.58 -9.83
C ALA A 137 28.04 8.81 -9.87
N THR A 138 27.77 9.81 -9.01
CA THR A 138 28.62 11.02 -8.90
C THR A 138 30.06 10.69 -8.48
N TYR A 139 30.25 9.82 -7.46
CA TYR A 139 31.58 9.37 -7.04
C TYR A 139 32.34 8.65 -8.15
N LYS A 140 31.62 7.89 -8.99
CA LYS A 140 32.19 7.18 -10.14
C LYS A 140 32.35 8.08 -11.37
N LYS A 141 31.87 9.33 -11.33
CA LYS A 141 31.77 10.25 -12.47
C LYS A 141 30.95 9.69 -13.62
N ASP A 142 29.98 8.83 -13.31
CA ASP A 142 29.05 8.20 -14.27
C ASP A 142 27.84 9.13 -14.45
N TYR A 143 28.03 10.18 -15.23
CA TYR A 143 27.00 11.18 -15.49
C TYR A 143 25.91 10.65 -16.41
N ASP A 144 26.24 9.70 -17.27
CA ASP A 144 25.26 9.06 -18.19
C ASP A 144 24.19 8.30 -17.39
N SER A 145 24.57 7.60 -16.33
CA SER A 145 23.64 6.96 -15.41
C SER A 145 22.74 7.97 -14.69
N ILE A 146 23.26 9.13 -14.28
CA ILE A 146 22.47 10.20 -13.64
C ILE A 146 21.45 10.75 -14.62
N GLU A 147 21.86 11.03 -15.84
CA GLU A 147 20.97 11.51 -16.90
C GLU A 147 19.86 10.50 -17.20
N MET A 148 20.22 9.22 -17.35
CA MET A 148 19.27 8.13 -17.62
C MET A 148 18.22 7.99 -16.51
N ILE A 149 18.64 8.01 -15.23
CA ILE A 149 17.71 7.91 -14.09
C ILE A 149 16.77 9.12 -14.07
N SER A 150 17.30 10.33 -14.26
CA SER A 150 16.53 11.56 -14.28
C SER A 150 15.52 11.59 -15.40
N LYS A 151 15.96 11.19 -16.61
CA LYS A 151 15.10 11.12 -17.78
C LYS A 151 14.01 10.08 -17.61
N PHE A 152 14.32 8.89 -17.08
CA PHE A 152 13.34 7.84 -16.85
C PHE A 152 12.23 8.33 -15.89
N MET A 153 12.59 9.03 -14.81
CA MET A 153 11.61 9.62 -13.89
C MET A 153 10.74 10.67 -14.59
N GLN A 154 11.34 11.55 -15.39
CA GLN A 154 10.61 12.57 -16.14
C GLN A 154 9.64 11.93 -17.14
N ASP A 155 10.08 10.92 -17.87
CA ASP A 155 9.26 10.22 -18.85
C ASP A 155 8.03 9.58 -18.18
N ILE A 156 8.21 8.92 -17.02
CA ILE A 156 7.08 8.36 -16.24
C ILE A 156 6.12 9.45 -15.75
N CYS A 157 6.64 10.58 -15.26
CA CYS A 157 5.78 11.71 -14.87
C CYS A 157 4.96 12.24 -16.05
N GLN A 158 5.54 12.26 -17.25
CA GLN A 158 4.80 12.63 -18.46
C GLN A 158 3.76 11.56 -18.84
N GLU A 159 4.09 10.27 -18.77
CA GLU A 159 3.14 9.19 -19.02
C GLU A 159 1.95 9.27 -18.06
N ILE A 160 2.19 9.52 -16.74
CA ILE A 160 1.14 9.76 -15.75
C ILE A 160 0.26 10.95 -16.12
N ARG A 161 0.90 12.08 -16.46
CA ARG A 161 0.21 13.34 -16.77
C ARG A 161 -0.70 13.25 -17.99
N PHE A 162 -0.29 12.50 -19.00
CA PHE A 162 -1.00 12.36 -20.27
C PHE A 162 -1.70 11.01 -20.42
N ALA A 163 -1.86 10.26 -19.33
CA ALA A 163 -2.62 9.02 -19.35
C ALA A 163 -4.06 9.28 -19.85
N PRO A 164 -4.65 8.37 -20.66
CA PRO A 164 -6.01 8.54 -21.19
C PRO A 164 -7.11 8.32 -20.14
N PHE A 165 -6.74 8.12 -18.91
CA PHE A 165 -7.61 7.93 -17.74
C PHE A 165 -7.08 8.74 -16.56
N PRO A 166 -7.91 9.06 -15.55
CA PRO A 166 -7.46 9.78 -14.36
C PRO A 166 -6.46 8.96 -13.54
N VAL A 167 -5.35 9.60 -13.17
CA VAL A 167 -4.38 9.09 -12.21
C VAL A 167 -4.38 10.01 -10.99
N VAL A 168 -4.65 9.44 -9.83
CA VAL A 168 -4.79 10.17 -8.55
C VAL A 168 -3.71 9.71 -7.59
N ALA A 169 -2.90 10.62 -7.08
CA ALA A 169 -2.05 10.36 -5.92
C ALA A 169 -2.83 10.66 -4.63
N ALA A 170 -2.74 9.78 -3.64
CA ALA A 170 -3.28 9.95 -2.30
C ALA A 170 -2.14 10.12 -1.28
N PRO A 171 -1.47 11.28 -1.25
CA PRO A 171 -0.30 11.51 -0.44
C PRO A 171 -0.66 11.74 1.03
N PHE A 172 0.24 11.32 1.94
CA PHE A 172 0.14 11.55 3.38
C PHE A 172 1.54 11.52 4.02
N GLY A 173 1.69 12.05 5.25
CA GLY A 173 2.98 12.11 5.93
C GLY A 173 4.02 12.88 5.11
N LEU A 174 5.21 12.32 4.95
CA LEU A 174 6.25 12.92 4.09
C LEU A 174 5.90 12.71 2.61
N VAL A 175 5.96 13.81 1.87
CA VAL A 175 5.79 13.85 0.41
C VAL A 175 6.91 14.73 -0.13
N LEU A 176 8.08 14.15 -0.41
CA LEU A 176 9.27 14.88 -0.78
C LEU A 176 9.77 14.45 -2.15
N GLY A 177 10.16 15.42 -2.97
CA GLY A 177 10.90 15.28 -4.23
C GLY A 177 10.25 14.38 -5.29
N GLY A 178 10.13 14.85 -6.48
CA GLY A 178 9.66 14.11 -7.66
C GLY A 178 8.21 14.27 -7.97
#